data_11e951f1959f2433c212c3de4f65779a
#
_entry.id   11e951f1959f2433c212c3de4f65779a
#
_cell.length_a   1.000
_cell.length_b   1.000
_cell.length_c   1.000
_cell.angle_alpha   90.00
_cell.angle_beta   90.00
_cell.angle_gamma   90.00
#
_symmetry.space_group_name_H-M   'P 1'
#
loop_
_entity.id
_entity.type
_entity.pdbx_description
1 polymer ?
#
loop_
_entity_poly.entity_id
_entity_poly.type
_entity_poly.pdbx_seq_one_letter_code
_entity_poly.pdbx_strand_id
1 'polypeptide(L)'
;ISGGMKKGVAIARSIVMNPKYLFCDEPNSGLDPKTAILIDNLIQEITNEYNITTVINTHDMNSVMEIGEKIVFLLDGKKAWEGSNKDIFNTDNEAVSNFVYSSDLFKKVRKMYLKKNIS
;
A
#
# COMPACT_ATOMS: atom_id res chain seq x y z
N ILE A 1 13.02 -0.11 22.65
CA ILE A 1 11.98 0.53 21.79
C ILE A 1 11.64 -0.44 20.66
N SER A 2 10.36 -0.72 20.46
CA SER A 2 9.89 -1.59 19.40
C SER A 2 10.14 -0.99 18.01
N GLY A 3 10.16 -1.85 16.97
CA GLY A 3 10.27 -1.40 15.59
C GLY A 3 9.13 -0.46 15.19
N GLY A 4 7.90 -0.75 15.64
CA GLY A 4 6.74 0.09 15.40
C GLY A 4 6.86 1.47 16.03
N MET A 5 7.37 1.56 17.25
CA MET A 5 7.63 2.84 17.92
C MET A 5 8.67 3.66 17.18
N LYS A 6 9.76 3.04 16.72
CA LYS A 6 10.79 3.73 15.94
C LYS A 6 10.22 4.30 14.65
N LYS A 7 9.40 3.54 13.94
CA LYS A 7 8.77 3.98 12.70
C LYS A 7 7.78 5.11 12.95
N GLY A 8 6.97 5.02 14.01
CA GLY A 8 6.05 6.07 14.40
C GLY A 8 6.76 7.39 14.73
N VAL A 9 7.88 7.33 15.44
CA VAL A 9 8.70 8.50 15.75
C VAL A 9 9.29 9.10 14.48
N ALA A 10 9.78 8.27 13.57
CA ALA A 10 10.34 8.74 12.30
C ALA A 10 9.28 9.48 11.47
N ILE A 11 8.07 8.95 11.40
CA ILE A 11 6.95 9.60 10.71
C ILE A 11 6.60 10.93 11.38
N ALA A 12 6.51 10.96 12.71
CA ALA A 12 6.22 12.17 13.46
C ALA A 12 7.27 13.26 13.23
N ARG A 13 8.54 12.88 13.19
CA ARG A 13 9.64 13.81 12.89
C ARG A 13 9.53 14.39 11.48
N SER A 14 9.13 13.58 10.51
CA SER A 14 9.05 14.02 9.13
C SER A 14 8.00 15.11 8.92
N ILE A 15 6.94 15.16 9.71
CA ILE A 15 5.88 16.15 9.58
C ILE A 15 6.12 17.46 10.35
N VAL A 16 7.12 17.49 11.25
CA VAL A 16 7.45 18.71 12.02
C VAL A 16 7.78 19.88 11.12
N MET A 17 8.40 19.63 9.97
CA MET A 17 8.78 20.67 9.00
C MET A 17 7.63 21.08 8.07
N ASN A 18 6.43 20.62 8.33
CA ASN A 18 5.22 20.93 7.55
C ASN A 18 5.42 20.66 6.05
N PRO A 19 5.78 19.42 5.66
CA PRO A 19 6.08 19.11 4.27
C PRO A 19 4.82 19.05 3.42
N LYS A 20 4.97 19.25 2.11
CA LYS A 20 3.91 18.99 1.13
C LYS A 20 3.90 17.54 0.69
N TYR A 21 5.03 16.88 0.76
CA TYR A 21 5.23 15.50 0.31
C TYR A 21 5.88 14.68 1.40
N LEU A 22 5.37 13.48 1.59
CA LEU A 22 5.94 12.49 2.51
C LEU A 22 6.29 11.23 1.70
N PHE A 23 7.52 10.77 1.84
CA PHE A 23 7.99 9.54 1.16
C PHE A 23 8.28 8.49 2.22
N CYS A 24 7.61 7.34 2.09
CA CYS A 24 7.78 6.20 3.01
C CYS A 24 8.30 4.99 2.21
N ASP A 25 9.46 4.50 2.59
CA ASP A 25 10.05 3.32 1.96
C ASP A 25 9.88 2.12 2.88
N GLU A 26 9.08 1.15 2.44
CA GLU A 26 8.79 -0.09 3.18
C GLU A 26 8.44 0.18 4.66
N PRO A 27 7.43 1.02 4.94
CA PRO A 27 7.16 1.45 6.32
C PRO A 27 6.76 0.31 7.25
N ASN A 28 6.26 -0.80 6.71
CA ASN A 28 5.82 -1.96 7.50
C ASN A 28 6.84 -3.08 7.57
N SER A 29 8.01 -2.91 6.98
CA SER A 29 9.03 -3.95 6.95
C SER A 29 9.47 -4.35 8.37
N GLY A 30 9.46 -5.65 8.64
CA GLY A 30 9.91 -6.21 9.92
C GLY A 30 8.91 -6.07 11.07
N LEU A 31 7.69 -5.61 10.80
CA LEU A 31 6.64 -5.47 11.81
C LEU A 31 5.68 -6.65 11.77
N ASP A 32 5.11 -7.00 12.95
CA ASP A 32 4.01 -7.95 13.01
C ASP A 32 2.76 -7.36 12.33
N PRO A 33 1.80 -8.20 11.91
CA PRO A 33 0.62 -7.72 11.16
C PRO A 33 -0.19 -6.66 11.89
N LYS A 34 -0.35 -6.80 13.21
CA LYS A 34 -1.14 -5.83 14.00
C LYS A 34 -0.46 -4.46 14.03
N THR A 35 0.85 -4.44 14.26
CA THR A 35 1.62 -3.20 14.28
C THR A 35 1.71 -2.57 12.89
N ALA A 36 1.82 -3.39 11.85
CA ALA A 36 1.82 -2.93 10.47
C ALA A 36 0.53 -2.15 10.14
N ILE A 37 -0.62 -2.66 10.56
CA ILE A 37 -1.91 -1.98 10.39
C ILE A 37 -1.92 -0.63 11.12
N LEU A 38 -1.38 -0.57 12.32
CA LEU A 38 -1.30 0.69 13.06
C LEU A 38 -0.44 1.74 12.33
N ILE A 39 0.67 1.32 11.74
CA ILE A 39 1.53 2.21 10.96
C ILE A 39 0.81 2.69 9.70
N ASP A 40 0.12 1.80 8.99
CA ASP A 40 -0.67 2.17 7.81
C ASP A 40 -1.74 3.21 8.17
N ASN A 41 -2.46 2.99 9.26
CA ASN A 41 -3.49 3.91 9.72
C ASN A 41 -2.89 5.26 10.11
N LEU A 42 -1.73 5.27 10.75
CA LEU A 42 -1.03 6.50 11.13
C LEU A 42 -0.65 7.30 9.88
N ILE A 43 -0.09 6.65 8.87
CA ILE A 43 0.30 7.32 7.61
C ILE A 43 -0.93 7.91 6.93
N GLN A 44 -2.03 7.16 6.86
CA GLN A 44 -3.27 7.63 6.25
C GLN A 44 -3.86 8.82 7.00
N GLU A 45 -3.88 8.74 8.32
CA GLU A 45 -4.39 9.80 9.20
C GLU A 45 -3.60 11.10 9.03
N ILE A 46 -2.28 11.01 9.07
CA ILE A 46 -1.38 12.15 8.87
C ILE A 46 -1.55 12.74 7.46
N THR A 47 -1.63 11.90 6.45
CA THR A 47 -1.81 12.33 5.07
C THR A 47 -3.08 13.18 4.93
N ASN A 48 -4.16 12.73 5.52
CA ASN A 48 -5.46 13.42 5.44
C ASN A 48 -5.49 14.68 6.31
N GLU A 49 -5.00 14.59 7.54
CA GLU A 49 -5.06 15.69 8.51
C GLU A 49 -4.21 16.90 8.07
N TYR A 50 -3.02 16.64 7.56
CA TYR A 50 -2.09 17.70 7.16
C TYR A 50 -2.12 18.00 5.67
N ASN A 51 -3.05 17.38 4.94
CA ASN A 51 -3.20 17.56 3.49
C ASN A 51 -1.88 17.35 2.74
N ILE A 52 -1.18 16.28 3.09
CA ILE A 52 0.10 15.89 2.51
C ILE A 52 -0.14 14.92 1.35
N THR A 53 0.68 15.02 0.30
CA THR A 53 0.75 13.97 -0.70
C THR A 53 1.77 12.94 -0.26
N THR A 54 1.34 11.72 -0.02
CA THR A 54 2.21 10.65 0.49
C THR A 54 2.47 9.62 -0.60
N VAL A 55 3.75 9.32 -0.79
CA VAL A 55 4.21 8.27 -1.70
C VAL A 55 4.79 7.14 -0.86
N ILE A 56 4.24 5.95 -1.00
CA ILE A 56 4.68 4.76 -0.26
C ILE A 56 5.27 3.77 -1.26
N ASN A 57 6.53 3.38 -1.03
CA ASN A 57 7.14 2.28 -1.75
C ASN A 57 7.00 1.02 -0.88
N THR A 58 6.32 0.00 -1.39
CA THR A 58 6.08 -1.22 -0.63
C THR A 58 5.83 -2.40 -1.56
N HIS A 59 6.11 -3.61 -1.08
CA HIS A 59 5.71 -4.85 -1.73
C HIS A 59 4.59 -5.56 -0.94
N ASP A 60 4.08 -4.93 0.10
CA ASP A 60 3.02 -5.49 0.94
C ASP A 60 1.64 -5.19 0.35
N MET A 61 1.02 -6.20 -0.25
CA MET A 61 -0.30 -6.03 -0.87
C MET A 61 -1.39 -5.69 0.13
N ASN A 62 -1.25 -6.07 1.40
CA ASN A 62 -2.24 -5.70 2.41
C ASN A 62 -2.26 -4.19 2.60
N SER A 63 -1.08 -3.56 2.69
CA SER A 63 -0.98 -2.09 2.77
C SER A 63 -1.51 -1.43 1.52
N VAL A 64 -1.16 -1.93 0.34
CA VAL A 64 -1.63 -1.39 -0.94
C VAL A 64 -3.15 -1.37 -1.00
N MET A 65 -3.79 -2.46 -0.62
CA MET A 65 -5.25 -2.56 -0.66
C MET A 65 -5.94 -1.75 0.44
N GLU A 66 -5.30 -1.62 1.60
CA GLU A 66 -5.88 -0.91 2.75
C GLU A 66 -5.83 0.60 2.58
N ILE A 67 -4.70 1.16 2.19
CA ILE A 67 -4.50 2.60 2.17
C ILE A 67 -4.12 3.17 0.80
N GLY A 68 -3.86 2.33 -0.20
CA GLY A 68 -3.50 2.80 -1.53
C GLY A 68 -4.67 3.42 -2.26
N GLU A 69 -4.46 4.59 -2.85
CA GLU A 69 -5.45 5.25 -3.71
C GLU A 69 -5.03 5.10 -5.18
N LYS A 70 -3.91 5.69 -5.54
CA LYS A 70 -3.31 5.54 -6.86
C LYS A 70 -2.12 4.62 -6.74
N ILE A 71 -2.08 3.59 -7.57
CA ILE A 71 -1.05 2.57 -7.52
C ILE A 71 -0.26 2.58 -8.82
N VAL A 72 1.07 2.59 -8.67
CA VAL A 72 2.00 2.43 -9.79
C VAL A 72 2.78 1.15 -9.55
N PHE A 73 2.71 0.23 -10.49
CA PHE A 73 3.42 -1.03 -10.41
C PHE A 73 4.71 -0.96 -11.23
N LEU A 74 5.84 -1.20 -10.57
CA LEU A 74 7.15 -1.17 -11.19
C LEU A 74 7.67 -2.59 -11.40
N LEU A 75 8.23 -2.82 -12.57
CA LEU A 75 8.87 -4.09 -12.91
C LEU A 75 10.08 -3.80 -13.78
N ASP A 76 11.23 -4.35 -13.39
CA ASP A 76 12.49 -4.20 -14.11
C ASP A 76 12.84 -2.73 -14.40
N GLY A 77 12.61 -1.87 -13.40
CA GLY A 77 12.93 -0.45 -13.48
C GLY A 77 11.98 0.38 -14.34
N LYS A 78 10.86 -0.18 -14.76
CA LYS A 78 9.88 0.51 -15.59
C LYS A 78 8.48 0.46 -14.99
N LYS A 79 7.66 1.44 -15.36
CA LYS A 79 6.25 1.42 -15.00
C LYS A 79 5.54 0.36 -15.85
N ALA A 80 5.10 -0.71 -15.20
CA ALA A 80 4.38 -1.79 -15.86
C ALA A 80 2.86 -1.59 -15.85
N TRP A 81 2.34 -0.84 -14.88
CA TRP A 81 0.90 -0.63 -14.72
C TRP A 81 0.63 0.57 -13.81
N GLU A 82 -0.53 1.18 -13.99
CA GLU A 82 -1.02 2.28 -13.16
C GLU A 82 -2.53 2.19 -13.05
N GLY A 83 -3.06 2.41 -11.85
CA GLY A 83 -4.49 2.36 -11.61
C GLY A 83 -4.82 2.59 -10.14
N SER A 84 -6.10 2.41 -9.80
CA SER A 84 -6.54 2.47 -8.41
C SER A 84 -6.47 1.11 -7.74
N ASN A 85 -6.65 1.07 -6.41
CA ASN A 85 -6.74 -0.20 -5.68
C ASN A 85 -7.95 -1.03 -6.13
N LYS A 86 -8.99 -0.39 -6.67
CA LYS A 86 -10.15 -1.10 -7.22
C LYS A 86 -9.86 -1.78 -8.54
N ASP A 87 -8.93 -1.23 -9.32
CA ASP A 87 -8.60 -1.74 -10.65
C ASP A 87 -7.72 -2.98 -10.61
N ILE A 88 -7.03 -3.24 -9.50
CA ILE A 88 -6.07 -4.35 -9.38
C ILE A 88 -6.71 -5.70 -9.70
N PHE A 89 -7.92 -5.96 -9.20
CA PHE A 89 -8.60 -7.23 -9.40
C PHE A 89 -9.27 -7.35 -10.77
N ASN A 90 -9.34 -6.25 -11.52
CA ASN A 90 -9.94 -6.22 -12.86
C ASN A 90 -8.92 -6.19 -13.99
N THR A 91 -7.64 -5.99 -13.67
CA THR A 91 -6.65 -5.81 -14.72
C THR A 91 -6.25 -7.13 -15.36
N ASP A 92 -6.04 -7.09 -16.67
CA ASP A 92 -5.46 -8.18 -17.44
C ASP A 92 -3.94 -8.10 -17.50
N ASN A 93 -3.34 -7.11 -16.86
CA ASN A 93 -1.88 -6.96 -16.86
C ASN A 93 -1.23 -8.16 -16.18
N GLU A 94 -0.40 -8.88 -16.93
CA GLU A 94 0.20 -10.12 -16.48
C GLU A 94 1.15 -9.91 -15.29
N ALA A 95 1.95 -8.84 -15.31
CA ALA A 95 2.91 -8.55 -14.24
C ALA A 95 2.19 -8.28 -12.92
N VAL A 96 1.11 -7.50 -12.96
CA VAL A 96 0.29 -7.21 -11.78
C VAL A 96 -0.37 -8.49 -11.27
N SER A 97 -0.98 -9.27 -12.16
CA SER A 97 -1.66 -10.51 -11.79
C SER A 97 -0.71 -11.51 -11.16
N ASN A 98 0.48 -11.67 -11.71
CA ASN A 98 1.48 -12.58 -11.15
C ASN A 98 1.92 -12.16 -9.76
N PHE A 99 2.08 -10.86 -9.54
CA PHE A 99 2.48 -10.33 -8.24
C PHE A 99 1.35 -10.47 -7.20
N VAL A 100 0.14 -10.03 -7.56
CA VAL A 100 -1.01 -10.01 -6.65
C VAL A 100 -1.45 -11.41 -6.28
N TYR A 101 -1.48 -12.32 -7.25
CA TYR A 101 -1.99 -13.68 -7.06
C TYR A 101 -0.92 -14.71 -6.75
N SER A 102 0.24 -14.25 -6.31
CA SER A 102 1.22 -15.14 -5.67
C SER A 102 0.71 -15.67 -4.33
N SER A 103 -0.28 -14.99 -3.71
CA SER A 103 -0.94 -15.40 -2.49
C SER A 103 -2.27 -16.10 -2.77
N ASP A 104 -2.53 -17.24 -2.11
CA ASP A 104 -3.79 -17.97 -2.25
C ASP A 104 -4.99 -17.16 -1.78
N LEU A 105 -4.81 -16.30 -0.78
CA LEU A 105 -5.87 -15.43 -0.29
C LEU A 105 -6.36 -14.49 -1.39
N PHE A 106 -5.45 -13.82 -2.08
CA PHE A 106 -5.83 -12.89 -3.15
C PHE A 106 -6.41 -13.61 -4.37
N LYS A 107 -5.97 -14.83 -4.66
CA LYS A 107 -6.61 -15.66 -5.69
C LYS A 107 -8.07 -15.92 -5.37
N LYS A 108 -8.39 -16.24 -4.12
CA LYS A 108 -9.76 -16.47 -3.66
C LYS A 108 -10.59 -15.19 -3.74
N VAL A 109 -10.03 -14.07 -3.31
CA VAL A 109 -10.70 -12.77 -3.37
C VAL A 109 -11.04 -12.41 -4.83
N ARG A 110 -10.11 -12.63 -5.75
CA ARG A 110 -10.34 -12.39 -7.19
C ARG A 110 -11.50 -13.21 -7.72
N LYS A 111 -11.53 -14.51 -7.41
CA LYS A 111 -12.61 -15.40 -7.84
C LYS A 111 -13.96 -14.90 -7.36
N MET A 112 -14.07 -14.51 -6.11
CA MET A 112 -15.29 -13.97 -5.54
C MET A 112 -15.71 -12.66 -6.23
N TYR A 113 -14.75 -11.78 -6.47
CA TYR A 113 -14.98 -10.49 -7.12
C TYR A 113 -15.49 -10.67 -8.55
N LEU A 114 -14.83 -11.49 -9.34
CA LEU A 114 -15.23 -11.76 -10.74
C LEU A 114 -16.59 -12.43 -10.81
N LYS A 115 -16.87 -13.38 -9.92
CA LYS A 115 -18.16 -14.05 -9.84
C LYS A 115 -19.29 -13.08 -9.52
N LYS A 116 -19.04 -12.13 -8.62
CA LYS A 116 -20.02 -11.12 -8.23
C LYS A 116 -20.34 -10.15 -9.38
N ASN A 117 -19.36 -9.83 -10.21
CA ASN A 117 -19.51 -8.88 -11.32
C ASN A 117 -20.10 -9.51 -12.58
N ILE A 118 -20.06 -10.83 -12.72
CA ILE A 118 -20.60 -11.54 -13.86
C ILE A 118 -22.09 -11.86 -13.69
N SER A 119 -22.55 -11.95 -12.46
CA SER A 119 -23.98 -12.23 -12.19
C SER A 119 -24.87 -10.94 -12.22
#